data_5aa65f3bf45b38e59b91b10e0e3689a3
#
_entry.id   5aa65f3bf45b38e59b91b10e0e3689a3
#
_cell.length_a   1.000
_cell.length_b   1.000
_cell.length_c   1.000
_cell.angle_alpha   90.00
_cell.angle_beta   90.00
_cell.angle_gamma   90.00
#
_symmetry.space_group_name_H-M   'P 1'
#
loop_
_entity.id
_entity.type
_entity.pdbx_description
1 polymer ?
#
loop_
_entity_poly.entity_id
_entity_poly.type
_entity_poly.pdbx_seq_one_letter_code
_entity_poly.pdbx_strand_id
1 'polypeptide(L)'
;MAAHLDDFWLTELLPAAKNALRIEAEITKYDDELRGLIRACHSDIYGAGADEPIRGSERFRMAAILYCKAYFGEGDERFEKSYQMLRDSMASSGECRVKYYEF
;
A
#
# COMPACT_ATOMS: atom_id res chain seq x y z
N MET A 1 5.69 -14.74 -11.02
CA MET A 1 6.51 -13.53 -11.02
C MET A 1 5.85 -12.42 -10.26
N ALA A 2 6.66 -11.60 -9.66
CA ALA A 2 6.14 -10.50 -8.88
C ALA A 2 5.26 -9.57 -9.70
N ALA A 3 5.60 -9.39 -10.97
CA ALA A 3 4.85 -8.49 -11.83
C ALA A 3 3.41 -8.95 -12.01
N HIS A 4 3.20 -10.25 -12.10
CA HIS A 4 1.84 -10.76 -12.27
C HIS A 4 1.01 -10.54 -11.03
N LEU A 5 1.65 -10.77 -9.88
CA LEU A 5 0.95 -10.54 -8.63
C LEU A 5 0.63 -9.08 -8.46
N ASP A 6 1.55 -8.22 -8.89
CA ASP A 6 1.32 -6.79 -8.82
C ASP A 6 0.10 -6.38 -9.62
N ASP A 7 -0.04 -6.93 -10.81
CA ASP A 7 -1.19 -6.60 -11.64
C ASP A 7 -2.49 -7.02 -10.97
N PHE A 8 -2.49 -8.21 -10.38
CA PHE A 8 -3.69 -8.68 -9.69
C PHE A 8 -4.06 -7.76 -8.55
N TRP A 9 -3.07 -7.38 -7.76
CA TRP A 9 -3.33 -6.51 -6.61
C TRP A 9 -3.72 -5.14 -7.01
N LEU A 10 -3.11 -4.64 -8.04
CA LEU A 10 -3.48 -3.32 -8.52
C LEU A 10 -4.93 -3.32 -8.94
N THR A 11 -5.38 -4.42 -9.56
CA THR A 11 -6.77 -4.55 -9.92
C THR A 11 -7.66 -4.57 -8.69
N GLU A 12 -7.21 -5.24 -7.63
CA GLU A 12 -7.98 -5.32 -6.40
C GLU A 12 -7.99 -4.01 -5.63
N LEU A 13 -6.85 -3.34 -5.59
CA LEU A 13 -6.71 -2.18 -4.72
C LEU A 13 -7.08 -0.87 -5.38
N LEU A 14 -7.02 -0.83 -6.70
CA LEU A 14 -7.31 0.42 -7.39
C LEU A 14 -8.70 0.97 -7.10
N PRO A 15 -9.76 0.15 -7.16
CA PRO A 15 -11.08 0.69 -6.83
C PRO A 15 -11.17 1.21 -5.40
N ALA A 16 -10.51 0.53 -4.47
CA ALA A 16 -10.54 0.97 -3.08
C ALA A 16 -9.84 2.32 -2.92
N ALA A 17 -8.70 2.49 -3.59
CA ALA A 17 -7.98 3.75 -3.53
C ALA A 17 -8.82 4.88 -4.16
N LYS A 18 -9.45 4.61 -5.29
CA LYS A 18 -10.27 5.62 -5.93
C LYS A 18 -11.44 6.01 -5.04
N ASN A 19 -12.07 5.02 -4.42
CA ASN A 19 -13.18 5.31 -3.53
C ASN A 19 -12.73 6.15 -2.34
N ALA A 20 -11.59 5.84 -1.78
CA ALA A 20 -11.07 6.58 -0.64
C ALA A 20 -10.75 8.03 -1.01
N LEU A 21 -10.34 8.25 -2.25
CA LEU A 21 -10.01 9.59 -2.73
C LEU A 21 -11.20 10.30 -3.36
N ARG A 22 -12.35 9.65 -3.36
CA ARG A 22 -13.59 10.19 -3.91
C ARG A 22 -13.49 10.43 -5.41
N ILE A 23 -12.81 9.52 -6.09
CA ILE A 23 -12.71 9.51 -7.54
C ILE A 23 -13.70 8.49 -8.05
N GLU A 24 -14.59 8.92 -8.94
CA GLU A 24 -15.60 8.01 -9.46
C GLU A 24 -14.96 6.94 -10.32
N ALA A 25 -15.56 5.75 -10.31
CA ALA A 25 -14.96 4.59 -10.94
C ALA A 25 -14.73 4.80 -12.44
N GLU A 26 -15.59 5.54 -13.10
CA GLU A 26 -15.45 5.74 -14.55
C GLU A 26 -14.39 6.76 -14.91
N ILE A 27 -13.86 7.50 -13.95
CA ILE A 27 -12.77 8.44 -14.21
C ILE A 27 -11.48 7.65 -14.17
N THR A 28 -10.82 7.53 -15.32
CA THR A 28 -9.64 6.69 -15.43
C THR A 28 -8.33 7.45 -15.61
N LYS A 29 -8.41 8.76 -15.69
CA LYS A 29 -7.20 9.51 -16.00
C LYS A 29 -6.16 9.50 -14.90
N TYR A 30 -6.54 9.10 -13.68
CA TYR A 30 -5.61 9.00 -12.56
C TYR A 30 -5.18 7.57 -12.27
N ASP A 31 -5.68 6.61 -13.03
CA ASP A 31 -5.45 5.21 -12.69
C ASP A 31 -3.97 4.84 -12.70
N ASP A 32 -3.23 5.33 -13.68
CA ASP A 32 -1.81 5.00 -13.76
C ASP A 32 -1.04 5.61 -12.59
N GLU A 33 -1.38 6.81 -12.22
CA GLU A 33 -0.73 7.45 -11.09
C GLU A 33 -1.01 6.65 -9.81
N LEU A 34 -2.26 6.22 -9.63
CA LEU A 34 -2.62 5.47 -8.44
C LEU A 34 -1.95 4.11 -8.41
N ARG A 35 -1.86 3.44 -9.57
CA ARG A 35 -1.13 2.18 -9.63
C ARG A 35 0.32 2.37 -9.22
N GLY A 36 0.93 3.46 -9.69
CA GLY A 36 2.30 3.76 -9.31
C GLY A 36 2.46 3.97 -7.83
N LEU A 37 1.50 4.67 -7.22
CA LEU A 37 1.55 4.89 -5.77
C LEU A 37 1.40 3.58 -5.00
N ILE A 38 0.51 2.70 -5.45
CA ILE A 38 0.34 1.42 -4.78
C ILE A 38 1.60 0.57 -4.89
N ARG A 39 2.25 0.58 -6.05
CA ARG A 39 3.52 -0.12 -6.21
C ARG A 39 4.58 0.47 -5.31
N ALA A 40 4.64 1.79 -5.22
CA ALA A 40 5.62 2.44 -4.37
C ALA A 40 5.39 2.09 -2.91
N CYS A 41 4.13 2.03 -2.51
CA CYS A 41 3.78 1.62 -1.15
C CYS A 41 4.28 0.22 -0.85
N HIS A 42 4.06 -0.70 -1.77
CA HIS A 42 4.50 -2.07 -1.59
C HIS A 42 6.02 -2.15 -1.44
N SER A 43 6.73 -1.41 -2.29
CA SER A 43 8.19 -1.39 -2.21
C SER A 43 8.67 -0.78 -0.90
N ASP A 44 7.99 0.27 -0.44
CA ASP A 44 8.39 0.93 0.78
C ASP A 44 8.20 0.01 1.99
N ILE A 45 7.11 -0.74 2.02
CA ILE A 45 6.86 -1.66 3.12
C ILE A 45 7.87 -2.79 3.12
N TYR A 46 8.20 -3.32 1.95
CA TYR A 46 9.25 -4.32 1.86
C TYR A 46 10.58 -3.75 2.32
N GLY A 47 10.89 -2.52 1.92
CA GLY A 47 12.13 -1.89 2.34
C GLY A 47 12.20 -1.72 3.85
N ALA A 48 11.06 -1.58 4.49
CA ALA A 48 11.02 -1.45 5.95
C ALA A 48 11.13 -2.79 6.66
N GLY A 49 11.03 -3.91 5.93
CA GLY A 49 11.28 -5.22 6.52
C GLY A 49 10.13 -6.20 6.48
N ALA A 50 9.03 -5.84 5.88
CA ALA A 50 7.90 -6.75 5.79
C ALA A 50 8.14 -7.82 4.74
N ASP A 51 7.45 -8.93 4.89
CA ASP A 51 7.60 -10.07 4.01
C ASP A 51 6.52 -10.14 2.96
N GLU A 52 6.73 -11.08 2.06
CA GLU A 52 5.80 -11.35 0.98
C GLU A 52 4.34 -11.47 1.42
N PRO A 53 4.04 -12.14 2.53
CA PRO A 53 2.63 -12.36 2.90
C PRO A 53 1.80 -11.11 3.16
N ILE A 54 2.42 -9.94 3.21
CA ILE A 54 1.62 -8.73 3.43
C ILE A 54 0.60 -8.54 2.33
N ARG A 55 0.86 -9.11 1.19
CA ARG A 55 -0.02 -8.97 0.06
C ARG A 55 -1.37 -9.54 0.35
N GLY A 56 -2.39 -9.14 0.27
CA GLY A 56 -3.68 -9.69 0.58
C GLY A 56 -4.12 -9.46 1.98
N SER A 57 -3.28 -8.84 2.81
CA SER A 57 -3.69 -8.57 4.17
C SER A 57 -4.49 -7.28 4.20
N GLU A 58 -5.37 -7.19 5.21
CA GLU A 58 -6.12 -5.95 5.40
C GLU A 58 -5.19 -4.81 5.77
N ARG A 59 -4.12 -5.11 6.45
CA ARG A 59 -3.19 -4.06 6.83
C ARG A 59 -2.51 -3.46 5.62
N PHE A 60 -2.15 -4.30 4.64
CA PHE A 60 -1.58 -3.75 3.41
C PHE A 60 -2.62 -2.92 2.65
N ARG A 61 -3.86 -3.38 2.62
CA ARG A 61 -4.91 -2.62 1.97
C ARG A 61 -5.05 -1.24 2.61
N MET A 62 -5.06 -1.19 3.93
CA MET A 62 -5.10 0.07 4.64
C MET A 62 -3.91 0.94 4.34
N ALA A 63 -2.72 0.32 4.34
CA ALA A 63 -1.48 1.06 4.07
C ALA A 63 -1.52 1.67 2.67
N ALA A 64 -2.00 0.91 1.69
CA ALA A 64 -2.07 1.41 0.33
C ALA A 64 -3.03 2.60 0.23
N ILE A 65 -4.15 2.53 0.91
CA ILE A 65 -5.11 3.63 0.91
C ILE A 65 -4.49 4.86 1.57
N LEU A 66 -3.83 4.69 2.70
CA LEU A 66 -3.20 5.81 3.38
C LEU A 66 -2.09 6.41 2.53
N TYR A 67 -1.32 5.56 1.86
CA TYR A 67 -0.25 6.03 1.00
C TYR A 67 -0.81 6.88 -0.13
N CYS A 68 -1.89 6.42 -0.74
CA CYS A 68 -2.50 7.19 -1.81
C CYS A 68 -3.04 8.52 -1.30
N LYS A 69 -3.66 8.53 -0.13
CA LYS A 69 -4.14 9.79 0.44
C LYS A 69 -3.00 10.73 0.78
N ALA A 70 -1.88 10.16 1.19
CA ALA A 70 -0.72 10.98 1.57
C ALA A 70 -0.06 11.62 0.37
N TYR A 71 -0.02 10.92 -0.75
CA TYR A 71 0.85 11.34 -1.85
C TYR A 71 0.15 11.63 -3.17
N PHE A 72 -1.14 11.35 -3.28
CA PHE A 72 -1.85 11.64 -4.51
C PHE A 72 -2.10 13.15 -4.63
N GLY A 73 -1.84 13.69 -5.80
CA GLY A 73 -2.04 15.11 -6.01
C GLY A 73 -1.11 15.91 -5.11
N GLU A 74 -1.69 16.81 -4.34
CA GLU A 74 -0.90 17.62 -3.41
C GLU A 74 -0.56 16.87 -2.13
N GLY A 75 -1.22 15.76 -1.92
CA GLY A 75 -0.95 14.96 -0.75
C GLY A 75 -1.54 15.53 0.53
N ASP A 76 -1.30 14.81 1.62
CA ASP A 76 -1.80 15.24 2.93
C ASP A 76 -0.87 14.69 4.00
N GLU A 77 -0.18 15.58 4.67
CA GLU A 77 0.82 15.21 5.65
C GLU A 77 0.26 14.37 6.80
N ARG A 78 -1.00 14.59 7.15
CA ARG A 78 -1.62 13.81 8.22
C ARG A 78 -1.66 12.33 7.86
N PHE A 79 -1.99 12.04 6.62
CA PHE A 79 -2.04 10.65 6.19
C PHE A 79 -0.66 10.07 6.00
N GLU A 80 0.32 10.90 5.69
CA GLU A 80 1.70 10.44 5.61
C GLU A 80 2.15 9.88 6.95
N LYS A 81 1.86 10.60 8.02
CA LYS A 81 2.24 10.13 9.35
C LYS A 81 1.52 8.85 9.73
N SER A 82 0.23 8.79 9.44
CA SER A 82 -0.55 7.58 9.73
C SER A 82 0.00 6.40 8.94
N TYR A 83 0.36 6.63 7.67
CA TYR A 83 0.93 5.56 6.88
C TYR A 83 2.25 5.08 7.46
N GLN A 84 3.12 6.01 7.86
CA GLN A 84 4.42 5.63 8.38
C GLN A 84 4.29 4.80 9.65
N MET A 85 3.35 5.15 10.51
CA MET A 85 3.12 4.38 11.72
C MET A 85 2.64 2.97 11.40
N LEU A 86 1.74 2.85 10.45
CA LEU A 86 1.27 1.53 10.06
C LEU A 86 2.37 0.72 9.41
N ARG A 87 3.15 1.33 8.52
CA ARG A 87 4.27 0.64 7.88
C ARG A 87 5.25 0.12 8.91
N ASP A 88 5.60 0.95 9.89
CA ASP A 88 6.56 0.54 10.90
C ASP A 88 6.00 -0.58 11.76
N SER A 89 4.72 -0.52 12.05
CA SER A 89 4.07 -1.58 12.79
C SER A 89 4.10 -2.90 12.02
N MET A 90 3.84 -2.84 10.73
CA MET A 90 3.88 -4.04 9.90
C MET A 90 5.28 -4.62 9.84
N ALA A 91 6.28 -3.77 9.75
CA ALA A 91 7.65 -4.21 9.62
C ALA A 91 8.15 -4.86 10.92
N SER A 92 7.68 -4.39 12.06
CA SER A 92 8.23 -4.84 13.34
C SER A 92 7.35 -5.84 14.07
N SER A 93 6.14 -6.08 13.62
CA SER A 93 5.18 -6.87 14.37
C SER A 93 5.44 -8.37 14.29
N GLY A 94 6.18 -8.81 13.32
CA GLY A 94 6.35 -10.23 13.10
C GLY A 94 5.26 -10.84 12.26
N GLU A 95 4.21 -10.09 12.04
CA GLU A 95 3.11 -10.57 11.22
C GLU A 95 3.55 -10.85 9.80
N CYS A 96 4.40 -9.97 9.31
CA CYS A 96 4.83 -10.03 7.92
C CYS A 96 6.26 -10.54 7.78
N ARG A 97 6.97 -10.79 8.89
CA ARG A 97 8.33 -11.28 8.85
C ARG A 97 8.44 -12.55 9.61
N VAL A 98 9.26 -13.33 9.13
CA VAL A 98 9.60 -14.53 9.86
C VAL A 98 10.35 -14.15 11.09
N LYS A 99 10.39 -14.60 12.08
CA LYS A 99 10.98 -14.30 13.14
C LYS A 99 12.03 -14.81 13.51
N TYR A 100 12.36 -14.36 13.41
CA TYR A 100 13.20 -14.31 13.38
C TYR A 100 13.82 -14.75 14.14
N TYR A 101 13.93 -15.01 14.37
CA TYR A 101 14.43 -15.14 14.85
C TYR A 101 14.67 -15.69 15.66
N GLU A 102 14.66 -15.85 15.87
CA GLU A 102 14.95 -16.18 16.43
C GLU A 102 15.63 -16.34 16.96
N PHE A 103 15.84 -16.26 17.38
CA PHE A 103 16.51 -16.09 17.86
C PHE A 103 16.53 -16.40 18.58
#